data_4003e5749d9cf0f7fa8dc71e94ee7880
#
_entry.id   4003e5749d9cf0f7fa8dc71e94ee7880
#
_cell.length_a   1.000
_cell.length_b   1.000
_cell.length_c   1.000
_cell.angle_alpha   90.00
_cell.angle_beta   90.00
_cell.angle_gamma   90.00
#
_symmetry.space_group_name_H-M   'P 1'
#
loop_
_entity.id
_entity.type
_entity.pdbx_description
1 polymer ?
#
loop_
_entity_poly.entity_id
_entity_poly.type
_entity_poly.pdbx_seq_one_letter_code
_entity_poly.pdbx_strand_id
1 'polypeptide(L)'
;TKNVKNQFSNDKNLAMRINFYKKYTTNKYKFADWLFDKYVFKENMKILELGCGNGSHWEGKIETLPNGCSLVLSDFSEGMLDLVREKFSKKKNVSIEKIDIQDIPYENETFDIVIANHMLFHVPDLNKALLEVKRVLKDNGVFYSATDGNGGMRPFLHNAIVKFEPTSTAFTEQLPFNLQNGCEILGKYFENVQRFDYENTLAITNTQDLIDWLKSTKSISGYSDESLSNLYNYF
;
A
#
# COMPACT_ATOMS: atom_id res chain seq x y z
N THR A 1 -10.84 -10.56 3.61
CA THR A 1 -10.88 -12.03 3.69
C THR A 1 -9.98 -12.53 4.83
N LYS A 2 -10.22 -13.77 5.32
CA LYS A 2 -9.44 -14.42 6.42
C LYS A 2 -7.91 -14.32 6.18
N ASN A 3 -7.48 -14.38 4.93
CA ASN A 3 -6.06 -14.35 4.54
C ASN A 3 -5.40 -12.98 4.70
N VAL A 4 -6.11 -11.88 4.46
CA VAL A 4 -5.61 -10.52 4.66
C VAL A 4 -5.49 -10.23 6.15
N LYS A 5 -6.48 -10.64 6.96
CA LYS A 5 -6.42 -10.52 8.43
C LYS A 5 -5.19 -11.17 9.03
N ASN A 6 -4.82 -12.38 8.58
CA ASN A 6 -3.66 -13.09 9.13
C ASN A 6 -2.31 -12.49 8.67
N GLN A 7 -2.26 -11.89 7.49
CA GLN A 7 -1.03 -11.29 6.95
C GLN A 7 -0.66 -9.98 7.66
N PHE A 8 -1.66 -9.23 8.12
CA PHE A 8 -1.50 -7.94 8.79
C PHE A 8 -1.94 -7.96 10.24
N SER A 9 -2.02 -9.15 10.86
CA SER A 9 -2.34 -9.30 12.30
C SER A 9 -1.22 -8.78 13.22
N ASN A 10 0.00 -8.66 12.71
CA ASN A 10 1.12 -7.99 13.36
C ASN A 10 1.95 -7.26 12.30
N ASP A 11 2.73 -6.28 12.72
CA ASP A 11 3.50 -5.44 11.79
C ASP A 11 4.84 -6.06 11.36
N LYS A 12 5.25 -7.23 11.88
CA LYS A 12 6.57 -7.82 11.60
C LYS A 12 6.86 -7.94 10.12
N ASN A 13 5.92 -8.50 9.35
CA ASN A 13 6.10 -8.65 7.90
C ASN A 13 6.05 -7.31 7.17
N LEU A 14 5.21 -6.37 7.61
CA LEU A 14 5.13 -5.03 7.04
C LEU A 14 6.41 -4.25 7.37
N ALA A 15 6.82 -4.23 8.63
CA ALA A 15 8.05 -3.56 9.08
C ALA A 15 9.29 -4.11 8.37
N MET A 16 9.41 -5.44 8.22
CA MET A 16 10.49 -6.08 7.48
C MET A 16 10.52 -5.58 6.03
N ARG A 17 9.39 -5.55 5.34
CA ARG A 17 9.31 -5.07 3.95
C ARG A 17 9.65 -3.59 3.85
N ILE A 18 9.13 -2.75 4.73
CA ILE A 18 9.48 -1.30 4.77
C ILE A 18 10.99 -1.12 4.98
N ASN A 19 11.60 -1.84 5.92
CA ASN A 19 13.04 -1.77 6.20
C ASN A 19 13.87 -2.26 5.01
N PHE A 20 13.44 -3.33 4.34
CA PHE A 20 14.09 -3.84 3.14
C PHE A 20 14.12 -2.79 2.02
N TYR A 21 12.96 -2.21 1.67
CA TYR A 21 12.90 -1.14 0.68
C TYR A 21 13.72 0.09 1.10
N LYS A 22 13.63 0.51 2.36
CA LYS A 22 14.43 1.63 2.90
C LYS A 22 15.94 1.40 2.78
N LYS A 23 16.39 0.14 2.97
CA LYS A 23 17.81 -0.22 2.90
C LYS A 23 18.35 -0.27 1.47
N TYR A 24 17.55 -0.77 0.52
CA TYR A 24 18.02 -1.14 -0.81
C TYR A 24 17.55 -0.24 -1.94
N THR A 25 16.61 0.69 -1.68
CA THR A 25 16.19 1.67 -2.69
C THR A 25 17.36 2.54 -3.16
N THR A 26 17.48 2.72 -4.47
CA THR A 26 18.51 3.58 -5.07
C THR A 26 18.05 5.03 -5.20
N ASN A 27 16.73 5.27 -5.24
CA ASN A 27 16.20 6.61 -5.28
C ASN A 27 16.36 7.26 -3.91
N LYS A 28 17.12 8.37 -3.85
CA LYS A 28 17.37 9.12 -2.60
C LYS A 28 16.17 9.96 -2.17
N TYR A 29 15.26 10.27 -3.10
CA TYR A 29 14.01 10.95 -2.80
C TYR A 29 13.02 9.93 -2.24
N LYS A 30 12.65 10.08 -0.98
CA LYS A 30 11.83 9.07 -0.28
C LYS A 30 10.44 8.98 -0.91
N PHE A 31 9.93 7.77 -1.07
CA PHE A 31 8.60 7.52 -1.64
C PHE A 31 7.49 8.28 -0.91
N ALA A 32 7.52 8.32 0.42
CA ALA A 32 6.54 9.07 1.20
C ALA A 32 6.58 10.59 0.88
N ASP A 33 7.78 11.18 0.76
CA ASP A 33 7.91 12.60 0.41
C ASP A 33 7.39 12.85 -1.01
N TRP A 34 7.74 11.96 -1.95
CA TRP A 34 7.25 12.02 -3.33
C TRP A 34 5.72 11.91 -3.42
N LEU A 35 5.08 11.04 -2.63
CA LEU A 35 3.62 10.97 -2.56
C LEU A 35 3.01 12.27 -2.06
N PHE A 36 3.55 12.81 -0.96
CA PHE A 36 3.04 14.04 -0.36
C PHE A 36 3.18 15.25 -1.30
N ASP A 37 4.18 15.29 -2.17
CA ASP A 37 4.32 16.34 -3.20
C ASP A 37 3.23 16.26 -4.30
N LYS A 38 2.53 15.13 -4.41
CA LYS A 38 1.41 14.97 -5.34
C LYS A 38 0.07 15.36 -4.71
N TYR A 39 0.00 15.36 -3.38
CA TYR A 39 -1.23 15.73 -2.69
C TYR A 39 -1.41 17.24 -2.65
N VAL A 40 -2.60 17.70 -2.98
CA VAL A 40 -2.95 19.14 -2.95
C VAL A 40 -3.89 19.38 -1.77
N PHE A 41 -3.31 19.65 -0.61
CA PHE A 41 -4.06 20.02 0.58
C PHE A 41 -4.35 21.52 0.60
N LYS A 42 -5.59 21.89 1.00
CA LYS A 42 -6.04 23.25 1.25
C LYS A 42 -6.60 23.36 2.66
N GLU A 43 -6.76 24.57 3.17
CA GLU A 43 -7.37 24.79 4.49
C GLU A 43 -8.79 24.20 4.59
N ASN A 44 -9.12 23.70 5.79
CA ASN A 44 -10.42 23.15 6.16
C ASN A 44 -10.84 21.89 5.39
N MET A 45 -9.91 21.18 4.75
CA MET A 45 -10.23 19.94 4.05
C MET A 45 -10.46 18.78 5.01
N LYS A 46 -11.41 17.91 4.65
CA LYS A 46 -11.63 16.61 5.27
C LYS A 46 -10.95 15.53 4.44
N ILE A 47 -10.04 14.79 5.05
CA ILE A 47 -9.17 13.81 4.40
C ILE A 47 -9.45 12.44 5.00
N LEU A 48 -9.63 11.42 4.15
CA LEU A 48 -9.75 10.03 4.54
C LEU A 48 -8.62 9.22 3.92
N GLU A 49 -7.83 8.50 4.72
CA GLU A 49 -6.96 7.44 4.20
C GLU A 49 -7.54 6.07 4.54
N LEU A 50 -7.70 5.24 3.51
CA LEU A 50 -8.16 3.86 3.56
C LEU A 50 -6.97 2.92 3.44
N GLY A 51 -6.82 1.99 4.40
CA GLY A 51 -5.68 1.08 4.43
C GLY A 51 -4.36 1.76 4.81
N CYS A 52 -4.37 2.62 5.84
CA CYS A 52 -3.18 3.39 6.26
C CYS A 52 -2.05 2.53 6.85
N GLY A 53 -2.28 1.22 7.05
CA GLY A 53 -1.31 0.33 7.68
C GLY A 53 -0.91 0.82 9.07
N ASN A 54 0.38 0.83 9.36
CA ASN A 54 0.90 1.36 10.64
C ASN A 54 1.07 2.89 10.68
N GLY A 55 0.55 3.60 9.69
CA GLY A 55 0.55 5.05 9.61
C GLY A 55 1.92 5.70 9.32
N SER A 56 2.94 4.92 8.95
CA SER A 56 4.32 5.44 8.78
C SER A 56 4.45 6.54 7.73
N HIS A 57 3.58 6.60 6.74
CA HIS A 57 3.58 7.67 5.72
C HIS A 57 3.25 9.04 6.31
N TRP A 58 2.52 9.08 7.44
CA TRP A 58 2.10 10.32 8.10
C TRP A 58 3.07 10.83 9.17
N GLU A 59 4.12 10.08 9.48
CA GLU A 59 5.13 10.52 10.45
C GLU A 59 5.80 11.81 9.99
N GLY A 60 5.69 12.88 10.78
CA GLY A 60 6.19 14.22 10.46
C GLY A 60 5.40 14.96 9.37
N LYS A 61 4.27 14.40 8.88
CA LYS A 61 3.45 15.01 7.84
C LYS A 61 2.14 15.62 8.34
N ILE A 62 1.60 15.12 9.45
CA ILE A 62 0.34 15.64 10.03
C ILE A 62 0.47 17.11 10.39
N GLU A 63 1.64 17.50 10.89
CA GLU A 63 1.94 18.87 11.29
C GLU A 63 2.10 19.84 10.09
N THR A 64 2.24 19.31 8.90
CA THR A 64 2.35 20.12 7.66
C THR A 64 1.00 20.32 6.98
N LEU A 65 -0.06 19.69 7.47
CA LEU A 65 -1.40 19.90 6.93
C LEU A 65 -1.84 21.36 7.15
N PRO A 66 -2.51 21.98 6.16
CA PRO A 66 -3.06 23.32 6.30
C PRO A 66 -4.03 23.45 7.48
N ASN A 67 -4.22 24.68 7.95
CA ASN A 67 -5.12 24.98 9.07
C ASN A 67 -6.55 24.44 8.81
N GLY A 68 -7.17 23.93 9.87
CA GLY A 68 -8.54 23.45 9.82
C GLY A 68 -8.73 22.09 9.14
N CYS A 69 -7.67 21.46 8.61
CA CYS A 69 -7.77 20.10 8.05
C CYS A 69 -8.05 19.08 9.13
N SER A 70 -8.93 18.11 8.81
CA SER A 70 -9.17 16.90 9.60
C SER A 70 -8.79 15.67 8.79
N LEU A 71 -8.19 14.69 9.47
CA LEU A 71 -7.68 13.45 8.88
C LEU A 71 -8.29 12.24 9.58
N VAL A 72 -8.90 11.36 8.80
CA VAL A 72 -9.30 10.02 9.24
C VAL A 72 -8.26 9.03 8.74
N LEU A 73 -7.53 8.38 9.64
CA LEU A 73 -6.65 7.25 9.34
C LEU A 73 -7.41 5.95 9.56
N SER A 74 -7.59 5.17 8.54
CA SER A 74 -8.35 3.94 8.65
C SER A 74 -7.64 2.72 8.08
N ASP A 75 -7.88 1.58 8.71
CA ASP A 75 -7.44 0.27 8.22
C ASP A 75 -8.49 -0.80 8.57
N PHE A 76 -8.49 -1.89 7.82
CA PHE A 76 -9.34 -3.04 8.12
C PHE A 76 -8.79 -3.89 9.27
N SER A 77 -7.48 -3.80 9.55
CA SER A 77 -6.76 -4.53 10.60
C SER A 77 -6.71 -3.74 11.90
N GLU A 78 -7.32 -4.28 12.96
CA GLU A 78 -7.24 -3.69 14.30
C GLU A 78 -5.79 -3.59 14.80
N GLY A 79 -4.97 -4.62 14.53
CA GLY A 79 -3.56 -4.59 14.93
C GLY A 79 -2.75 -3.47 14.27
N MET A 80 -3.10 -3.05 13.05
CA MET A 80 -2.51 -1.87 12.42
C MET A 80 -3.00 -0.58 13.09
N LEU A 81 -4.29 -0.51 13.40
CA LEU A 81 -4.87 0.67 14.08
C LEU A 81 -4.31 0.88 15.47
N ASP A 82 -3.95 -0.18 16.19
CA ASP A 82 -3.30 -0.05 17.50
C ASP A 82 -1.96 0.68 17.37
N LEU A 83 -1.15 0.36 16.36
CA LEU A 83 0.10 1.07 16.07
C LEU A 83 -0.13 2.53 15.66
N VAL A 84 -1.20 2.79 14.90
CA VAL A 84 -1.60 4.16 14.53
C VAL A 84 -2.03 4.96 15.75
N ARG A 85 -2.79 4.35 16.67
CA ARG A 85 -3.21 4.98 17.95
C ARG A 85 -2.02 5.35 18.83
N GLU A 86 -1.02 4.47 18.95
CA GLU A 86 0.22 4.75 19.69
C GLU A 86 0.92 6.02 19.18
N LYS A 87 0.94 6.21 17.85
CA LYS A 87 1.62 7.34 17.19
C LYS A 87 0.81 8.63 17.21
N PHE A 88 -0.50 8.55 16.94
CA PHE A 88 -1.28 9.73 16.55
C PHE A 88 -2.50 10.03 17.43
N SER A 89 -2.84 9.23 18.44
CA SER A 89 -4.00 9.47 19.30
C SER A 89 -4.02 10.83 20.02
N LYS A 90 -2.84 11.47 20.16
CA LYS A 90 -2.72 12.80 20.79
C LYS A 90 -2.93 13.95 19.79
N LYS A 91 -3.05 13.67 18.49
CA LYS A 91 -3.26 14.70 17.44
C LYS A 91 -4.75 15.04 17.38
N LYS A 92 -5.10 16.28 17.69
CA LYS A 92 -6.52 16.73 17.81
C LYS A 92 -7.29 16.67 16.49
N ASN A 93 -6.60 16.78 15.38
CA ASN A 93 -7.17 16.78 14.03
C ASN A 93 -7.13 15.40 13.35
N VAL A 94 -6.81 14.34 14.08
CA VAL A 94 -6.75 12.96 13.57
C VAL A 94 -7.75 12.09 14.29
N SER A 95 -8.62 11.41 13.56
CA SER A 95 -9.41 10.27 14.02
C SER A 95 -8.85 8.97 13.48
N ILE A 96 -9.03 7.87 14.20
CA ILE A 96 -8.48 6.55 13.87
C ILE A 96 -9.63 5.55 13.91
N GLU A 97 -9.96 4.98 12.77
CA GLU A 97 -11.20 4.22 12.60
C GLU A 97 -10.96 2.92 11.83
N LYS A 98 -11.74 1.89 12.20
CA LYS A 98 -11.76 0.65 11.44
C LYS A 98 -12.78 0.73 10.33
N ILE A 99 -12.31 0.73 9.07
CA ILE A 99 -13.17 0.87 7.90
C ILE A 99 -12.87 -0.25 6.90
N ASP A 100 -13.92 -0.87 6.38
CA ASP A 100 -13.85 -1.64 5.13
C ASP A 100 -14.13 -0.68 3.98
N ILE A 101 -13.20 -0.56 3.05
CA ILE A 101 -13.37 0.29 1.85
C ILE A 101 -14.64 -0.06 1.04
N GLN A 102 -15.15 -1.29 1.19
CA GLN A 102 -16.36 -1.75 0.51
C GLN A 102 -17.67 -1.33 1.22
N ASP A 103 -17.56 -0.69 2.40
CA ASP A 103 -18.69 -0.23 3.21
C ASP A 103 -18.20 0.91 4.12
N ILE A 104 -18.07 2.10 3.56
CA ILE A 104 -17.51 3.28 4.25
C ILE A 104 -18.62 3.96 5.08
N PRO A 105 -18.50 4.02 6.44
CA PRO A 105 -19.57 4.49 7.33
C PRO A 105 -19.67 6.02 7.39
N TYR A 106 -19.70 6.66 6.23
CA TYR A 106 -19.81 8.09 6.09
C TYR A 106 -20.89 8.46 5.04
N GLU A 107 -21.49 9.62 5.22
CA GLU A 107 -22.46 10.15 4.27
C GLU A 107 -21.82 10.47 2.91
N ASN A 108 -22.66 10.59 1.88
CA ASN A 108 -22.22 11.04 0.56
C ASN A 108 -21.50 12.39 0.67
N GLU A 109 -20.55 12.63 -0.23
CA GLU A 109 -19.87 13.92 -0.38
C GLU A 109 -19.27 14.48 0.93
N THR A 110 -18.69 13.60 1.75
CA THR A 110 -18.12 13.97 3.05
C THR A 110 -16.70 14.48 2.94
N PHE A 111 -15.88 13.88 2.07
CA PHE A 111 -14.43 14.10 2.01
C PHE A 111 -14.01 14.93 0.80
N ASP A 112 -13.05 15.83 1.04
CA ASP A 112 -12.39 16.59 -0.04
C ASP A 112 -11.31 15.73 -0.70
N ILE A 113 -10.66 14.86 0.09
CA ILE A 113 -9.61 13.95 -0.37
C ILE A 113 -9.85 12.57 0.22
N VAL A 114 -9.74 11.54 -0.64
CA VAL A 114 -9.63 10.14 -0.25
C VAL A 114 -8.29 9.60 -0.74
N ILE A 115 -7.58 8.86 0.09
CA ILE A 115 -6.27 8.26 -0.20
C ILE A 115 -6.35 6.75 0.01
N ALA A 116 -5.80 5.96 -0.92
CA ALA A 116 -5.73 4.49 -0.81
C ALA A 116 -4.39 3.98 -1.39
N ASN A 117 -3.33 4.01 -0.58
CA ASN A 117 -2.00 3.63 -1.02
C ASN A 117 -1.70 2.16 -0.77
N HIS A 118 -1.23 1.45 -1.81
CA HIS A 118 -0.79 0.03 -1.74
C HIS A 118 -1.81 -0.93 -1.12
N MET A 119 -3.11 -0.65 -1.27
CA MET A 119 -4.15 -1.48 -0.67
C MET A 119 -5.22 -1.97 -1.66
N LEU A 120 -5.47 -1.28 -2.78
CA LEU A 120 -6.56 -1.62 -3.71
C LEU A 120 -6.44 -3.03 -4.30
N PHE A 121 -5.23 -3.52 -4.52
CA PHE A 121 -5.00 -4.89 -5.01
C PHE A 121 -5.30 -5.99 -3.98
N HIS A 122 -5.61 -5.63 -2.73
CA HIS A 122 -6.06 -6.56 -1.69
C HIS A 122 -7.59 -6.61 -1.55
N VAL A 123 -8.30 -5.72 -2.23
CA VAL A 123 -9.76 -5.58 -2.10
C VAL A 123 -10.48 -6.67 -2.89
N PRO A 124 -11.37 -7.47 -2.25
CA PRO A 124 -12.07 -8.56 -2.93
C PRO A 124 -13.02 -8.08 -4.02
N ASP A 125 -13.79 -7.03 -3.76
CA ASP A 125 -14.70 -6.39 -4.72
C ASP A 125 -14.25 -4.94 -4.95
N LEU A 126 -13.35 -4.79 -5.91
CA LEU A 126 -12.80 -3.48 -6.26
C LEU A 126 -13.86 -2.53 -6.83
N ASN A 127 -14.86 -3.07 -7.55
CA ASN A 127 -15.96 -2.26 -8.09
C ASN A 127 -16.78 -1.64 -6.95
N LYS A 128 -17.19 -2.44 -5.97
CA LYS A 128 -17.91 -1.95 -4.80
C LYS A 128 -17.10 -0.92 -4.02
N ALA A 129 -15.81 -1.17 -3.83
CA ALA A 129 -14.91 -0.24 -3.14
C ALA A 129 -14.80 1.11 -3.86
N LEU A 130 -14.61 1.12 -5.17
CA LEU A 130 -14.49 2.37 -5.93
C LEU A 130 -15.80 3.14 -6.01
N LEU A 131 -16.95 2.46 -6.00
CA LEU A 131 -18.27 3.12 -5.87
C LEU A 131 -18.42 3.78 -4.49
N GLU A 132 -17.98 3.14 -3.42
CA GLU A 132 -18.01 3.72 -2.08
C GLU A 132 -17.06 4.93 -1.96
N VAL A 133 -15.84 4.83 -2.50
CA VAL A 133 -14.91 5.97 -2.58
C VAL A 133 -15.55 7.13 -3.33
N LYS A 134 -16.15 6.87 -4.49
CA LYS A 134 -16.86 7.90 -5.28
C LYS A 134 -18.02 8.52 -4.50
N ARG A 135 -18.78 7.71 -3.78
CA ARG A 135 -19.95 8.16 -3.00
C ARG A 135 -19.56 9.12 -1.88
N VAL A 136 -18.50 8.81 -1.14
CA VAL A 136 -18.09 9.65 0.00
C VAL A 136 -17.22 10.84 -0.39
N LEU A 137 -16.71 10.87 -1.62
CA LEU A 137 -15.92 11.97 -2.16
C LEU A 137 -16.86 13.08 -2.64
N LYS A 138 -16.54 14.33 -2.33
CA LYS A 138 -17.27 15.50 -2.83
C LYS A 138 -17.13 15.63 -4.35
N ASP A 139 -18.03 16.34 -5.03
CA ASP A 139 -18.01 16.55 -6.48
C ASP A 139 -16.66 17.07 -7.01
N ASN A 140 -16.00 17.97 -6.29
CA ASN A 140 -14.68 18.49 -6.64
C ASN A 140 -13.55 17.84 -5.81
N GLY A 141 -13.83 16.73 -5.18
CA GLY A 141 -12.86 16.00 -4.36
C GLY A 141 -11.87 15.22 -5.22
N VAL A 142 -10.73 14.84 -4.62
CA VAL A 142 -9.67 14.12 -5.32
C VAL A 142 -9.41 12.78 -4.67
N PHE A 143 -9.35 11.74 -5.50
CA PHE A 143 -8.93 10.41 -5.08
C PHE A 143 -7.47 10.17 -5.45
N TYR A 144 -6.64 9.86 -4.47
CA TYR A 144 -5.24 9.46 -4.68
C TYR A 144 -5.06 7.99 -4.37
N SER A 145 -4.36 7.28 -5.26
CA SER A 145 -3.97 5.89 -4.99
C SER A 145 -2.56 5.61 -5.49
N ALA A 146 -1.84 4.77 -4.76
CA ALA A 146 -0.56 4.23 -5.19
C ALA A 146 -0.64 2.70 -5.31
N THR A 147 0.09 2.15 -6.27
CA THR A 147 0.15 0.71 -6.51
C THR A 147 1.48 0.32 -7.13
N ASP A 148 1.78 -0.97 -7.11
CA ASP A 148 2.95 -1.53 -7.76
C ASP A 148 2.68 -1.84 -9.24
N GLY A 149 3.76 -1.89 -10.03
CA GLY A 149 3.72 -2.40 -11.41
C GLY A 149 3.96 -3.90 -11.49
N ASN A 150 3.70 -4.47 -12.68
CA ASN A 150 3.95 -5.88 -12.98
C ASN A 150 5.44 -6.19 -13.29
N GLY A 151 6.30 -5.18 -13.31
CA GLY A 151 7.73 -5.29 -13.56
C GLY A 151 8.58 -5.46 -12.30
N GLY A 152 9.90 -5.31 -12.47
CA GLY A 152 10.85 -5.23 -11.37
C GLY A 152 11.12 -6.56 -10.67
N MET A 153 11.04 -6.58 -9.35
CA MET A 153 11.50 -7.70 -8.54
C MET A 153 10.67 -8.98 -8.72
N ARG A 154 9.36 -8.88 -8.97
CA ARG A 154 8.48 -10.07 -9.10
C ARG A 154 8.88 -10.96 -10.29
N PRO A 155 8.96 -10.49 -11.54
CA PRO A 155 9.42 -11.33 -12.66
C PRO A 155 10.88 -11.75 -12.52
N PHE A 156 11.75 -10.92 -11.95
CA PHE A 156 13.14 -11.30 -11.66
C PHE A 156 13.20 -12.53 -10.73
N LEU A 157 12.44 -12.52 -9.64
CA LEU A 157 12.37 -13.63 -8.69
C LEU A 157 11.73 -14.88 -9.31
N HIS A 158 10.65 -14.72 -10.07
CA HIS A 158 10.05 -15.84 -10.79
C HIS A 158 11.08 -16.53 -11.70
N ASN A 159 11.81 -15.75 -12.51
CA ASN A 159 12.84 -16.26 -13.41
C ASN A 159 14.01 -16.94 -12.68
N ALA A 160 14.33 -16.53 -11.47
CA ALA A 160 15.31 -17.20 -10.64
C ALA A 160 14.78 -18.54 -10.11
N ILE A 161 13.55 -18.53 -9.57
CA ILE A 161 12.91 -19.69 -8.94
C ILE A 161 12.71 -20.84 -9.95
N VAL A 162 12.22 -20.56 -11.15
CA VAL A 162 11.96 -21.61 -12.15
C VAL A 162 13.21 -22.35 -12.63
N LYS A 163 14.41 -21.85 -12.31
CA LYS A 163 15.67 -22.58 -12.58
C LYS A 163 15.85 -23.79 -11.63
N PHE A 164 15.27 -23.75 -10.45
CA PHE A 164 15.31 -24.82 -9.45
C PHE A 164 14.01 -25.60 -9.39
N GLU A 165 12.90 -24.89 -9.59
CA GLU A 165 11.54 -25.41 -9.54
C GLU A 165 10.79 -25.02 -10.81
N PRO A 166 11.02 -25.76 -11.93
CA PRO A 166 10.48 -25.37 -13.26
C PRO A 166 8.95 -25.25 -13.31
N THR A 167 8.23 -25.88 -12.41
CA THR A 167 6.76 -25.85 -12.31
C THR A 167 6.24 -24.79 -11.35
N SER A 168 7.13 -23.99 -10.73
CA SER A 168 6.74 -22.98 -9.76
C SER A 168 5.91 -21.87 -10.39
N THR A 169 4.82 -21.53 -9.73
CA THR A 169 3.96 -20.38 -10.04
C THR A 169 4.20 -19.17 -9.13
N ALA A 170 5.26 -19.23 -8.30
CA ALA A 170 5.59 -18.12 -7.42
C ALA A 170 5.84 -16.85 -8.22
N PHE A 171 5.26 -15.75 -7.77
CA PHE A 171 5.36 -14.40 -8.37
C PHE A 171 4.79 -14.25 -9.81
N THR A 172 4.07 -15.25 -10.35
CA THR A 172 3.38 -15.13 -11.65
C THR A 172 2.07 -14.36 -11.55
N GLU A 173 1.46 -14.31 -10.37
CA GLU A 173 0.20 -13.62 -10.15
C GLU A 173 0.34 -12.12 -10.43
N GLN A 174 -0.49 -11.60 -11.32
CA GLN A 174 -0.62 -10.16 -11.52
C GLN A 174 -1.52 -9.57 -10.43
N LEU A 175 -1.15 -8.39 -9.95
CA LEU A 175 -2.01 -7.66 -9.03
C LEU A 175 -3.30 -7.25 -9.75
N PRO A 176 -4.48 -7.45 -9.14
CA PRO A 176 -5.77 -7.07 -9.73
C PRO A 176 -5.85 -5.57 -10.05
N PHE A 177 -5.16 -4.74 -9.26
CA PHE A 177 -4.97 -3.32 -9.48
C PHE A 177 -3.48 -3.01 -9.49
N ASN A 178 -2.95 -2.50 -10.59
CA ASN A 178 -1.52 -2.27 -10.79
C ASN A 178 -1.28 -1.06 -11.72
N LEU A 179 -0.01 -0.67 -11.93
CA LEU A 179 0.34 0.48 -12.77
C LEU A 179 -0.12 0.33 -14.23
N GLN A 180 -0.29 -0.89 -14.74
CA GLN A 180 -0.65 -1.13 -16.14
C GLN A 180 -2.15 -0.98 -16.39
N ASN A 181 -3.00 -1.31 -15.40
CA ASN A 181 -4.46 -1.29 -15.55
C ASN A 181 -5.16 -0.21 -14.69
N GLY A 182 -4.44 0.41 -13.77
CA GLY A 182 -5.03 1.33 -12.77
C GLY A 182 -5.76 2.52 -13.40
N CYS A 183 -5.18 3.16 -14.43
CA CYS A 183 -5.83 4.29 -15.09
C CYS A 183 -7.12 3.88 -15.81
N GLU A 184 -7.14 2.72 -16.48
CA GLU A 184 -8.36 2.20 -17.13
C GLU A 184 -9.44 1.89 -16.10
N ILE A 185 -9.06 1.24 -14.99
CA ILE A 185 -9.99 0.89 -13.92
C ILE A 185 -10.57 2.16 -13.29
N LEU A 186 -9.72 3.10 -12.88
CA LEU A 186 -10.16 4.34 -12.23
C LEU A 186 -10.97 5.24 -13.16
N GLY A 187 -10.67 5.25 -14.45
CA GLY A 187 -11.40 6.04 -15.46
C GLY A 187 -12.88 5.63 -15.65
N LYS A 188 -13.29 4.47 -15.12
CA LYS A 188 -14.70 4.04 -15.08
C LYS A 188 -15.51 4.77 -14.00
N TYR A 189 -14.85 5.35 -13.01
CA TYR A 189 -15.48 5.97 -11.82
C TYR A 189 -15.14 7.44 -11.67
N PHE A 190 -13.94 7.86 -12.06
CA PHE A 190 -13.40 9.19 -11.85
C PHE A 190 -13.01 9.84 -13.18
N GLU A 191 -13.18 11.15 -13.25
CA GLU A 191 -12.73 11.96 -14.38
C GLU A 191 -11.26 12.39 -14.19
N ASN A 192 -10.60 12.76 -15.29
CA ASN A 192 -9.26 13.35 -15.28
C ASN A 192 -8.19 12.52 -14.55
N VAL A 193 -8.21 11.18 -14.71
CA VAL A 193 -7.24 10.28 -14.11
C VAL A 193 -5.83 10.58 -14.64
N GLN A 194 -4.90 10.88 -13.73
CA GLN A 194 -3.50 11.15 -14.03
C GLN A 194 -2.62 10.09 -13.37
N ARG A 195 -1.58 9.65 -14.08
CA ARG A 195 -0.58 8.73 -13.57
C ARG A 195 0.74 9.45 -13.38
N PHE A 196 1.38 9.19 -12.24
CA PHE A 196 2.74 9.61 -11.91
C PHE A 196 3.57 8.39 -11.57
N ASP A 197 4.76 8.27 -12.14
CA ASP A 197 5.65 7.16 -11.87
C ASP A 197 6.75 7.57 -10.90
N TYR A 198 6.91 6.78 -9.84
CA TYR A 198 8.06 6.88 -8.94
C TYR A 198 9.12 5.90 -9.42
N GLU A 199 10.10 6.42 -10.13
CA GLU A 199 11.20 5.61 -10.64
C GLU A 199 12.10 5.17 -9.49
N ASN A 200 12.22 3.86 -9.30
CA ASN A 200 13.05 3.29 -8.26
C ASN A 200 13.58 1.92 -8.68
N THR A 201 14.80 1.63 -8.25
CA THR A 201 15.41 0.30 -8.34
C THR A 201 15.91 -0.13 -6.97
N LEU A 202 16.21 -1.42 -6.82
CA LEU A 202 16.78 -1.98 -5.59
C LEU A 202 18.19 -2.47 -5.87
N ALA A 203 19.18 -1.99 -5.11
CA ALA A 203 20.54 -2.48 -5.14
C ALA A 203 20.77 -3.44 -3.95
N ILE A 204 20.27 -4.67 -4.08
CA ILE A 204 20.33 -5.67 -3.02
C ILE A 204 21.74 -6.23 -2.93
N THR A 205 22.37 -6.10 -1.77
CA THR A 205 23.77 -6.51 -1.52
C THR A 205 23.90 -7.58 -0.43
N ASN A 206 22.78 -8.04 0.12
CA ASN A 206 22.76 -9.10 1.14
C ASN A 206 21.68 -10.12 0.81
N THR A 207 22.10 -11.33 0.50
CA THR A 207 21.21 -12.44 0.13
C THR A 207 20.26 -12.81 1.26
N GLN A 208 20.71 -12.81 2.53
CA GLN A 208 19.86 -13.15 3.65
C GLN A 208 18.66 -12.20 3.78
N ASP A 209 18.89 -10.91 3.59
CA ASP A 209 17.80 -9.92 3.62
C ASP A 209 16.76 -10.17 2.50
N LEU A 210 17.23 -10.60 1.31
CA LEU A 210 16.33 -10.97 0.22
C LEU A 210 15.52 -12.22 0.56
N ILE A 211 16.15 -13.24 1.14
CA ILE A 211 15.44 -14.46 1.57
C ILE A 211 14.43 -14.14 2.68
N ASP A 212 14.77 -13.29 3.63
CA ASP A 212 13.86 -12.88 4.70
C ASP A 212 12.68 -12.07 4.14
N TRP A 213 12.94 -11.21 3.16
CA TRP A 213 11.88 -10.52 2.42
C TRP A 213 10.97 -11.52 1.68
N LEU A 214 11.54 -12.51 0.98
CA LEU A 214 10.80 -13.59 0.32
C LEU A 214 9.88 -14.31 1.31
N LYS A 215 10.40 -14.72 2.48
CA LYS A 215 9.63 -15.38 3.56
C LYS A 215 8.47 -14.54 4.06
N SER A 216 8.54 -13.21 3.95
CA SER A 216 7.45 -12.31 4.32
C SER A 216 6.31 -12.28 3.32
N THR A 217 6.48 -12.89 2.13
CA THR A 217 5.49 -12.91 1.05
C THR A 217 4.67 -14.20 1.05
N LYS A 218 3.46 -14.14 0.48
CA LYS A 218 2.62 -15.34 0.29
C LYS A 218 3.13 -16.24 -0.83
N SER A 219 3.83 -15.69 -1.80
CA SER A 219 4.24 -16.39 -3.03
C SER A 219 5.12 -17.59 -2.77
N ILE A 220 5.77 -17.64 -1.60
CA ILE A 220 6.64 -18.76 -1.21
C ILE A 220 6.24 -19.42 0.12
N SER A 221 5.00 -19.21 0.59
CA SER A 221 4.53 -19.74 1.89
C SER A 221 4.53 -21.28 1.99
N GLY A 222 4.68 -21.99 0.88
CA GLY A 222 4.78 -23.45 0.81
C GLY A 222 6.18 -23.98 0.49
N TYR A 223 7.19 -23.12 0.45
CA TYR A 223 8.55 -23.55 0.08
C TYR A 223 9.25 -24.28 1.22
N SER A 224 9.96 -25.36 0.85
CA SER A 224 10.81 -26.11 1.78
C SER A 224 12.07 -25.32 2.16
N ASP A 225 12.72 -25.71 3.25
CA ASP A 225 14.03 -25.17 3.62
C ASP A 225 15.09 -25.44 2.53
N GLU A 226 14.96 -26.56 1.80
CA GLU A 226 15.82 -26.89 0.68
C GLU A 226 15.65 -25.90 -0.49
N SER A 227 14.40 -25.59 -0.88
CA SER A 227 14.10 -24.58 -1.92
C SER A 227 14.67 -23.22 -1.54
N LEU A 228 14.51 -22.80 -0.28
CA LEU A 228 15.06 -21.54 0.22
C LEU A 228 16.59 -21.53 0.24
N SER A 229 17.22 -22.66 0.57
CA SER A 229 18.68 -22.82 0.51
C SER A 229 19.20 -22.71 -0.92
N ASN A 230 18.50 -23.32 -1.88
CA ASN A 230 18.85 -23.22 -3.30
C ASN A 230 18.79 -21.78 -3.80
N LEU A 231 17.74 -21.03 -3.41
CA LEU A 231 17.64 -19.60 -3.72
C LEU A 231 18.75 -18.77 -3.06
N TYR A 232 19.08 -19.08 -1.80
CA TYR A 232 20.17 -18.42 -1.10
C TYR A 232 21.51 -18.59 -1.82
N ASN A 233 21.80 -19.80 -2.29
CA ASN A 233 23.05 -20.10 -3.00
C ASN A 233 23.10 -19.53 -4.42
N TYR A 234 21.92 -19.23 -5.00
CA TYR A 234 21.82 -18.65 -6.35
C TYR A 234 22.11 -17.14 -6.34
N PHE A 235 21.68 -16.43 -5.31
CA PHE A 235 21.86 -14.97 -5.16
C PHE A 235 23.12 -14.60 -4.38
#